data_a8c9aacdd8af153f18e48927b83b2f60
#
_entry.id   a8c9aacdd8af153f18e48927b83b2f60
#
_cell.length_a   1.000
_cell.length_b   1.000
_cell.length_c   1.000
_cell.angle_alpha   90.00
_cell.angle_beta   90.00
_cell.angle_gamma   90.00
#
_symmetry.space_group_name_H-M   'P 1'
#
loop_
_entity.id
_entity.type
_entity.pdbx_description
1 polymer ?
#
loop_
_entity_poly.entity_id
_entity_poly.type
_entity_poly.pdbx_seq_one_letter_code
_entity_poly.pdbx_strand_id
1 'polypeptide(L)'
;MTLDLPGHGQNAQVVATLSETADQIVEAIPETTFTLGGYSFGARVALHVALRHPERVERLIVLGASRGLAEAPLRAARRQLDERWAQLLERQGTAQFLDEWLAQPLFATLSANDDERDARSKNAEGLANSLRHAGTGTQAWLGEQLSLLRAPTLALAGALDTKFSLEAKAIAASVPHGSYDLIDHAGHAAHLEQPEQTAAAVLKFLR
;
A
#
# COMPACT_ATOMS: atom_id res chain seq x y z
N MET A 1 -8.62 -14.39 2.49
CA MET A 1 -7.28 -14.69 3.04
C MET A 1 -6.52 -13.38 3.22
N THR A 2 -5.74 -13.22 4.28
CA THR A 2 -4.81 -12.11 4.49
C THR A 2 -3.38 -12.67 4.52
N LEU A 3 -2.41 -11.89 4.02
CA LEU A 3 -1.01 -12.30 3.93
C LEU A 3 -0.14 -11.28 4.66
N ASP A 4 0.80 -11.79 5.47
CA ASP A 4 1.86 -10.97 6.03
C ASP A 4 2.90 -10.67 4.94
N LEU A 5 3.17 -9.40 4.72
CA LEU A 5 4.17 -8.96 3.75
C LEU A 5 5.59 -9.08 4.34
N PRO A 6 6.65 -9.13 3.51
CA PRO A 6 8.04 -9.09 3.98
C PRO A 6 8.28 -7.99 5.00
N GLY A 7 8.97 -8.34 6.08
CA GLY A 7 9.20 -7.45 7.23
C GLY A 7 8.05 -7.39 8.25
N HIS A 8 6.93 -8.08 8.02
CA HIS A 8 5.73 -8.02 8.87
C HIS A 8 5.29 -9.40 9.34
N GLY A 9 4.65 -9.47 10.51
CA GLY A 9 4.01 -10.66 11.05
C GLY A 9 4.90 -11.91 11.00
N GLN A 10 4.40 -12.99 10.41
CA GLN A 10 5.13 -14.25 10.25
C GLN A 10 6.30 -14.13 9.25
N ASN A 11 6.26 -13.14 8.35
CA ASN A 11 7.31 -12.85 7.37
C ASN A 11 8.28 -11.75 7.84
N ALA A 12 8.37 -11.51 9.15
CA ALA A 12 9.19 -10.45 9.74
C ALA A 12 10.69 -10.55 9.39
N GLN A 13 11.20 -11.76 9.14
CA GLN A 13 12.61 -11.99 8.75
C GLN A 13 12.83 -12.02 7.23
N VAL A 14 11.76 -11.92 6.45
CA VAL A 14 11.85 -11.93 4.97
C VAL A 14 12.22 -10.54 4.49
N VAL A 15 13.28 -10.47 3.69
CA VAL A 15 13.70 -9.24 3.01
C VAL A 15 13.39 -9.41 1.52
N ALA A 16 12.58 -8.51 0.97
CA ALA A 16 12.23 -8.56 -0.43
C ALA A 16 11.89 -7.16 -0.98
N THR A 17 12.12 -6.97 -2.26
CA THR A 17 11.64 -5.84 -3.04
C THR A 17 10.14 -5.98 -3.34
N LEU A 18 9.51 -4.93 -3.87
CA LEU A 18 8.10 -5.00 -4.30
C LEU A 18 7.88 -6.07 -5.38
N SER A 19 8.83 -6.24 -6.29
CA SER A 19 8.72 -7.24 -7.36
C SER A 19 8.85 -8.67 -6.82
N GLU A 20 9.82 -8.93 -5.95
CA GLU A 20 9.97 -10.24 -5.30
C GLU A 20 8.77 -10.55 -4.39
N THR A 21 8.26 -9.56 -3.68
CA THR A 21 7.04 -9.71 -2.87
C THR A 21 5.84 -10.09 -3.74
N ALA A 22 5.71 -9.48 -4.93
CA ALA A 22 4.64 -9.82 -5.86
C ALA A 22 4.71 -11.29 -6.31
N ASP A 23 5.91 -11.78 -6.62
CA ASP A 23 6.13 -13.18 -7.00
C ASP A 23 5.80 -14.14 -5.83
N GLN A 24 6.26 -13.84 -4.62
CA GLN A 24 5.97 -14.61 -3.40
C GLN A 24 4.46 -14.69 -3.09
N ILE A 25 3.72 -13.60 -3.29
CA ILE A 25 2.25 -13.60 -3.10
C ILE A 25 1.58 -14.58 -4.05
N VAL A 26 1.95 -14.55 -5.33
CA VAL A 26 1.36 -15.44 -6.33
C VAL A 26 1.68 -16.91 -6.04
N GLU A 27 2.89 -17.20 -5.57
CA GLU A 27 3.29 -18.54 -5.16
C GLU A 27 2.54 -19.03 -3.92
N ALA A 28 2.21 -18.13 -2.98
CA ALA A 28 1.51 -18.46 -1.74
C ALA A 28 0.01 -18.69 -1.92
N ILE A 29 -0.60 -18.23 -3.03
CA ILE A 29 -2.03 -18.36 -3.30
C ILE A 29 -2.26 -19.55 -4.24
N PRO A 30 -2.93 -20.64 -3.76
CA PRO A 30 -3.13 -21.86 -4.55
C PRO A 30 -4.18 -21.72 -5.66
N GLU A 31 -5.10 -20.75 -5.53
CA GLU A 31 -6.13 -20.51 -6.54
C GLU A 31 -5.50 -20.03 -7.85
N THR A 32 -6.04 -20.50 -8.97
CA THR A 32 -5.55 -20.12 -10.32
C THR A 32 -5.70 -18.63 -10.56
N THR A 33 -6.82 -18.06 -10.13
CA THR A 33 -7.13 -16.64 -10.21
C THR A 33 -7.74 -16.16 -8.90
N PHE A 34 -7.61 -14.86 -8.62
CA PHE A 34 -8.15 -14.26 -7.38
C PHE A 34 -8.46 -12.78 -7.55
N THR A 35 -9.35 -12.27 -6.71
CA THR A 35 -9.49 -10.84 -6.47
C THR A 35 -8.46 -10.40 -5.44
N LEU A 36 -7.68 -9.36 -5.76
CA LEU A 36 -6.62 -8.86 -4.90
C LEU A 36 -6.96 -7.47 -4.37
N GLY A 37 -6.85 -7.31 -3.06
CA GLY A 37 -6.99 -6.02 -2.38
C GLY A 37 -5.76 -5.66 -1.58
N GLY A 38 -5.47 -4.35 -1.49
CA GLY A 38 -4.38 -3.87 -0.64
C GLY A 38 -4.57 -2.41 -0.19
N TYR A 39 -3.99 -2.09 0.97
CA TYR A 39 -3.97 -0.75 1.52
C TYR A 39 -2.52 -0.24 1.59
N SER A 40 -2.29 1.00 1.18
CA SER A 40 -1.03 1.73 1.29
C SER A 40 0.18 0.91 0.78
N PHE A 41 1.01 0.34 1.64
CA PHE A 41 2.08 -0.57 1.26
C PHE A 41 1.53 -1.81 0.52
N GLY A 42 0.50 -2.45 1.07
CA GLY A 42 -0.19 -3.56 0.42
C GLY A 42 -0.81 -3.21 -0.93
N ALA A 43 -1.28 -1.97 -1.10
CA ALA A 43 -1.80 -1.50 -2.39
C ALA A 43 -0.69 -1.34 -3.45
N ARG A 44 0.51 -0.89 -3.05
CA ARG A 44 1.67 -0.84 -3.95
C ARG A 44 2.11 -2.24 -4.38
N VAL A 45 2.13 -3.18 -3.43
CA VAL A 45 2.40 -4.59 -3.73
C VAL A 45 1.35 -5.14 -4.68
N ALA A 46 0.05 -4.88 -4.44
CA ALA A 46 -1.03 -5.36 -5.30
C ALA A 46 -0.94 -4.84 -6.74
N LEU A 47 -0.52 -3.58 -6.94
CA LEU A 47 -0.22 -3.05 -8.27
C LEU A 47 0.92 -3.84 -8.96
N HIS A 48 1.99 -4.17 -8.22
CA HIS A 48 3.09 -4.98 -8.76
C HIS A 48 2.63 -6.40 -9.11
N VAL A 49 1.81 -7.05 -8.28
CA VAL A 49 1.22 -8.38 -8.58
C VAL A 49 0.43 -8.32 -9.88
N ALA A 50 -0.49 -7.35 -10.00
CA ALA A 50 -1.38 -7.27 -11.16
C ALA A 50 -0.63 -6.93 -12.48
N LEU A 51 0.48 -6.20 -12.41
CA LEU A 51 1.33 -5.91 -13.57
C LEU A 51 2.22 -7.09 -13.98
N ARG A 52 2.74 -7.84 -13.00
CA ARG A 52 3.68 -8.95 -13.26
C ARG A 52 2.98 -10.27 -13.57
N HIS A 53 1.81 -10.47 -12.97
CA HIS A 53 1.02 -11.70 -13.08
C HIS A 53 -0.44 -11.38 -13.48
N PRO A 54 -0.65 -10.72 -14.65
CA PRO A 54 -1.98 -10.25 -15.06
C PRO A 54 -2.99 -11.37 -15.27
N GLU A 55 -2.53 -12.60 -15.49
CA GLU A 55 -3.38 -13.79 -15.64
C GLU A 55 -3.92 -14.32 -14.30
N ARG A 56 -3.32 -13.88 -13.17
CA ARG A 56 -3.70 -14.34 -11.83
C ARG A 56 -4.76 -13.44 -11.17
N VAL A 57 -4.84 -12.16 -11.58
CA VAL A 57 -5.69 -11.15 -10.93
C VAL A 57 -6.96 -10.91 -11.73
N GLU A 58 -8.11 -11.34 -11.17
CA GLU A 58 -9.44 -11.12 -11.79
C GLU A 58 -9.96 -9.69 -11.56
N ARG A 59 -9.77 -9.16 -10.36
CA ARG A 59 -10.12 -7.79 -9.96
C ARG A 59 -9.07 -7.25 -9.01
N LEU A 60 -8.80 -5.97 -9.11
CA LEU A 60 -7.83 -5.27 -8.27
C LEU A 60 -8.49 -4.15 -7.49
N ILE A 61 -8.25 -4.09 -6.17
CA ILE A 61 -8.73 -3.03 -5.30
C ILE A 61 -7.53 -2.43 -4.57
N VAL A 62 -7.29 -1.14 -4.75
CA VAL A 62 -6.15 -0.45 -4.12
C VAL A 62 -6.63 0.77 -3.34
N LEU A 63 -6.36 0.78 -2.03
CA LEU A 63 -6.69 1.89 -1.13
C LEU A 63 -5.41 2.64 -0.75
N GLY A 64 -5.36 3.94 -0.98
CA GLY A 64 -4.20 4.76 -0.66
C GLY A 64 -2.92 4.33 -1.41
N ALA A 65 -3.07 3.90 -2.66
CA ALA A 65 -1.95 3.44 -3.50
C ALA A 65 -1.14 4.60 -4.07
N SER A 66 0.15 4.36 -4.29
CA SER A 66 1.03 5.25 -5.04
C SER A 66 1.60 4.53 -6.26
N ARG A 67 1.60 5.22 -7.41
CA ARG A 67 2.28 4.76 -8.64
C ARG A 67 3.81 4.81 -8.54
N GLY A 68 4.35 5.27 -7.41
CA GLY A 68 5.78 5.57 -7.23
C GLY A 68 6.10 7.03 -7.51
N LEU A 69 7.38 7.32 -7.68
CA LEU A 69 7.89 8.65 -7.96
C LEU A 69 8.57 8.66 -9.33
N ALA A 70 8.07 9.48 -10.26
CA ALA A 70 8.60 9.54 -11.62
C ALA A 70 10.03 10.09 -11.67
N GLU A 71 10.33 11.10 -10.84
CA GLU A 71 11.59 11.83 -10.88
C GLU A 71 12.66 11.18 -10.02
N ALA A 72 13.86 10.98 -10.57
CA ALA A 72 15.00 10.38 -9.88
C ALA A 72 15.43 11.16 -8.61
N PRO A 73 15.47 12.51 -8.60
CA PRO A 73 15.76 13.27 -7.38
C PRO A 73 14.75 13.03 -6.26
N LEU A 74 13.44 12.93 -6.59
CA LEU A 74 12.40 12.66 -5.60
C LEU A 74 12.54 11.24 -5.03
N ARG A 75 12.89 10.24 -5.86
CA ARG A 75 13.20 8.89 -5.38
C ARG A 75 14.40 8.88 -4.45
N ALA A 76 15.46 9.64 -4.79
CA ALA A 76 16.64 9.73 -3.94
C ALA A 76 16.32 10.36 -2.58
N ALA A 77 15.61 11.48 -2.56
CA ALA A 77 15.15 12.13 -1.34
C ALA A 77 14.27 11.21 -0.49
N ARG A 78 13.37 10.47 -1.14
CA ARG A 78 12.50 9.52 -0.43
C ARG A 78 13.29 8.34 0.16
N ARG A 79 14.28 7.78 -0.54
CA ARG A 79 15.17 6.75 0.04
C ARG A 79 15.91 7.25 1.27
N GLN A 80 16.37 8.50 1.27
CA GLN A 80 16.99 9.09 2.45
C GLN A 80 16.02 9.22 3.62
N LEU A 81 14.76 9.55 3.36
CA LEU A 81 13.71 9.57 4.38
C LEU A 81 13.41 8.16 4.90
N ASP A 82 13.24 7.18 4.01
CA ASP A 82 13.00 5.79 4.37
C ASP A 82 14.15 5.23 5.22
N GLU A 83 15.42 5.58 4.89
CA GLU A 83 16.60 5.22 5.70
C GLU A 83 16.58 5.86 7.10
N ARG A 84 16.16 7.12 7.23
CA ARG A 84 16.02 7.74 8.56
C ARG A 84 14.99 7.03 9.43
N TRP A 85 13.87 6.61 8.84
CA TRP A 85 12.86 5.81 9.54
C TRP A 85 13.39 4.42 9.93
N ALA A 86 14.14 3.77 9.05
CA ALA A 86 14.78 2.50 9.34
C ALA A 86 15.79 2.62 10.51
N GLN A 87 16.61 3.66 10.52
CA GLN A 87 17.53 3.93 11.61
C GLN A 87 16.82 4.27 12.93
N LEU A 88 15.68 4.93 12.89
CA LEU A 88 14.87 5.18 14.09
C LEU A 88 14.38 3.85 14.69
N LEU A 89 13.86 2.96 13.85
CA LEU A 89 13.45 1.60 14.25
C LEU A 89 14.60 0.83 14.92
N GLU A 90 15.78 0.85 14.31
CA GLU A 90 16.95 0.12 14.83
C GLU A 90 17.49 0.70 16.15
N ARG A 91 17.41 2.01 16.32
CA ARG A 91 17.96 2.69 17.51
C ARG A 91 16.97 2.75 18.67
N GLN A 92 15.70 2.94 18.41
CA GLN A 92 14.69 3.27 19.42
C GLN A 92 13.53 2.26 19.48
N GLY A 93 13.50 1.30 18.55
CA GLY A 93 12.47 0.27 18.50
C GLY A 93 11.13 0.74 17.92
N THR A 94 10.17 -0.18 17.91
CA THR A 94 8.89 0.01 17.23
C THR A 94 7.95 0.99 17.95
N ALA A 95 8.02 1.09 19.28
CA ALA A 95 7.13 1.97 20.03
C ALA A 95 7.39 3.44 19.66
N GLN A 96 8.64 3.89 19.77
CA GLN A 96 9.01 5.26 19.40
C GLN A 96 8.79 5.54 17.92
N PHE A 97 9.11 4.56 17.06
CA PHE A 97 8.82 4.68 15.63
C PHE A 97 7.33 4.91 15.37
N LEU A 98 6.43 4.16 16.02
CA LEU A 98 4.99 4.31 15.84
C LEU A 98 4.49 5.67 16.33
N ASP A 99 5.03 6.17 17.43
CA ASP A 99 4.69 7.51 17.93
C ASP A 99 5.00 8.59 16.87
N GLU A 100 6.19 8.56 16.29
CA GLU A 100 6.58 9.54 15.28
C GLU A 100 5.93 9.27 13.91
N TRP A 101 5.74 8.00 13.56
CA TRP A 101 5.11 7.60 12.29
C TRP A 101 3.65 8.05 12.23
N LEU A 102 2.89 7.80 13.30
CA LEU A 102 1.47 8.15 13.38
C LEU A 102 1.24 9.66 13.60
N ALA A 103 2.23 10.39 14.09
CA ALA A 103 2.20 11.84 14.19
C ALA A 103 2.38 12.57 12.83
N GLN A 104 2.69 11.85 11.75
CA GLN A 104 2.82 12.49 10.44
C GLN A 104 1.48 13.05 9.95
N PRO A 105 1.49 14.15 9.16
CA PRO A 105 0.27 14.74 8.59
C PRO A 105 -0.61 13.75 7.82
N LEU A 106 -0.01 12.68 7.30
CA LEU A 106 -0.71 11.60 6.60
C LEU A 106 -1.78 10.91 7.47
N PHE A 107 -1.58 10.89 8.79
CA PHE A 107 -2.47 10.24 9.75
C PHE A 107 -3.20 11.24 10.65
N ALA A 108 -3.22 12.52 10.29
CA ALA A 108 -3.81 13.59 11.11
C ALA A 108 -5.32 13.39 11.39
N THR A 109 -6.02 12.63 10.57
CA THR A 109 -7.45 12.33 10.71
C THR A 109 -7.71 11.02 11.47
N LEU A 110 -6.69 10.18 11.62
CA LEU A 110 -6.82 8.89 12.29
C LEU A 110 -6.88 9.08 13.81
N SER A 111 -7.94 8.59 14.43
CA SER A 111 -8.09 8.61 15.89
C SER A 111 -7.07 7.68 16.55
N ALA A 112 -6.53 8.07 17.70
CA ALA A 112 -5.65 7.22 18.49
C ALA A 112 -6.34 5.92 18.99
N ASN A 113 -7.67 5.89 19.04
CA ASN A 113 -8.43 4.69 19.39
C ASN A 113 -8.54 3.71 18.20
N ASP A 114 -8.38 4.20 16.98
CA ASP A 114 -8.56 3.44 15.74
C ASP A 114 -7.23 3.17 15.00
N ASP A 115 -6.08 3.52 15.61
CA ASP A 115 -4.76 3.41 14.98
C ASP A 115 -4.20 1.98 14.93
N GLU A 116 -4.92 1.02 15.50
CA GLU A 116 -4.55 -0.41 15.57
C GLU A 116 -3.12 -0.65 16.08
N ARG A 117 -2.62 0.20 16.94
CA ARG A 117 -1.23 0.21 17.43
C ARG A 117 -0.75 -1.15 17.92
N ASP A 118 -1.62 -1.87 18.64
CA ASP A 118 -1.28 -3.18 19.20
C ASP A 118 -1.20 -4.30 18.15
N ALA A 119 -1.93 -4.16 17.04
CA ALA A 119 -1.91 -5.10 15.93
C ALA A 119 -0.73 -4.88 14.97
N ARG A 120 -0.06 -3.73 15.05
CA ARG A 120 1.08 -3.42 14.17
C ARG A 120 2.29 -4.27 14.51
N SER A 121 3.12 -4.57 13.50
CA SER A 121 4.35 -5.35 13.66
C SER A 121 5.26 -4.77 14.74
N LYS A 122 5.80 -5.65 15.60
CA LYS A 122 6.74 -5.30 16.67
C LYS A 122 8.19 -5.71 16.35
N ASN A 123 8.46 -6.12 15.12
CA ASN A 123 9.80 -6.46 14.66
C ASN A 123 10.47 -5.26 14.01
N ALA A 124 11.35 -4.59 14.74
CA ALA A 124 12.02 -3.38 14.28
C ALA A 124 12.92 -3.62 13.07
N GLU A 125 13.67 -4.73 13.05
CA GLU A 125 14.56 -5.10 11.95
C GLU A 125 13.76 -5.39 10.67
N GLY A 126 12.68 -6.16 10.76
CA GLY A 126 11.82 -6.46 9.63
C GLY A 126 11.21 -5.20 9.03
N LEU A 127 10.68 -4.30 9.86
CA LEU A 127 10.13 -3.02 9.41
C LEU A 127 11.20 -2.13 8.76
N ALA A 128 12.42 -2.07 9.32
CA ALA A 128 13.54 -1.32 8.77
C ALA A 128 13.93 -1.86 7.38
N ASN A 129 14.02 -3.18 7.24
CA ASN A 129 14.28 -3.84 5.96
C ASN A 129 13.17 -3.57 4.93
N SER A 130 11.90 -3.61 5.34
CA SER A 130 10.77 -3.27 4.48
C SER A 130 10.85 -1.83 3.96
N LEU A 131 11.22 -0.86 4.80
CA LEU A 131 11.43 0.53 4.38
C LEU A 131 12.57 0.67 3.36
N ARG A 132 13.68 -0.04 3.55
CA ARG A 132 14.86 0.01 2.67
C ARG A 132 14.63 -0.64 1.32
N HIS A 133 13.97 -1.81 1.29
CA HIS A 133 13.85 -2.66 0.11
C HIS A 133 12.52 -2.48 -0.65
N ALA A 134 11.45 -2.14 0.05
CA ALA A 134 10.11 -1.97 -0.51
C ALA A 134 9.49 -0.58 -0.24
N GLY A 135 10.29 0.39 0.20
CA GLY A 135 9.87 1.77 0.39
C GLY A 135 9.45 2.45 -0.91
N THR A 136 8.75 3.58 -0.82
CA THR A 136 8.33 4.33 -2.02
C THR A 136 9.52 4.88 -2.81
N GLY A 137 10.67 5.10 -2.15
CA GLY A 137 11.90 5.56 -2.79
C GLY A 137 12.60 4.52 -3.66
N THR A 138 12.34 3.22 -3.42
CA THR A 138 12.86 2.09 -4.22
C THR A 138 11.87 1.59 -5.25
N GLN A 139 10.60 1.97 -5.13
CA GLN A 139 9.55 1.61 -6.07
C GLN A 139 9.86 2.17 -7.47
N ALA A 140 9.74 1.32 -8.48
CA ALA A 140 9.74 1.76 -9.87
C ALA A 140 8.52 2.68 -10.14
N TRP A 141 8.68 3.62 -11.05
CA TRP A 141 7.55 4.40 -11.54
C TRP A 141 6.63 3.52 -12.39
N LEU A 142 5.37 3.39 -11.97
CA LEU A 142 4.38 2.53 -12.62
C LEU A 142 3.44 3.29 -13.56
N GLY A 143 3.49 4.63 -13.60
CA GLY A 143 2.50 5.45 -14.29
C GLY A 143 2.24 5.05 -15.74
N GLU A 144 3.29 4.71 -16.48
CA GLU A 144 3.18 4.28 -17.89
C GLU A 144 2.73 2.82 -18.02
N GLN A 145 3.09 1.98 -17.05
CA GLN A 145 2.79 0.55 -17.06
C GLN A 145 1.33 0.25 -16.71
N LEU A 146 0.63 1.17 -16.03
CA LEU A 146 -0.77 0.96 -15.63
C LEU A 146 -1.71 0.72 -16.82
N SER A 147 -1.36 1.21 -18.01
CA SER A 147 -2.10 0.92 -19.25
C SER A 147 -2.07 -0.55 -19.67
N LEU A 148 -1.15 -1.34 -19.09
CA LEU A 148 -1.02 -2.78 -19.34
C LEU A 148 -1.87 -3.62 -18.37
N LEU A 149 -2.44 -3.02 -17.32
CA LEU A 149 -3.31 -3.72 -16.38
C LEU A 149 -4.57 -4.23 -17.08
N ARG A 150 -4.80 -5.53 -16.98
CA ARG A 150 -5.97 -6.20 -17.57
C ARG A 150 -7.16 -6.28 -16.61
N ALA A 151 -6.87 -6.43 -15.33
CA ALA A 151 -7.89 -6.57 -14.30
C ALA A 151 -8.71 -5.28 -14.14
N PRO A 152 -10.04 -5.34 -14.10
CA PRO A 152 -10.84 -4.24 -13.59
C PRO A 152 -10.28 -3.76 -12.26
N THR A 153 -10.09 -2.45 -12.13
CA THR A 153 -9.38 -1.86 -10.99
C THR A 153 -10.21 -0.78 -10.33
N LEU A 154 -10.37 -0.90 -9.00
CA LEU A 154 -10.94 0.13 -8.15
C LEU A 154 -9.83 0.79 -7.33
N ALA A 155 -9.62 2.09 -7.53
CA ALA A 155 -8.69 2.90 -6.73
C ALA A 155 -9.47 3.71 -5.69
N LEU A 156 -9.21 3.47 -4.41
CA LEU A 156 -9.87 4.14 -3.29
C LEU A 156 -8.90 5.07 -2.56
N ALA A 157 -9.43 6.18 -2.06
CA ALA A 157 -8.73 7.08 -1.14
C ALA A 157 -9.73 7.76 -0.22
N GLY A 158 -9.31 8.20 0.94
CA GLY A 158 -10.10 9.10 1.76
C GLY A 158 -10.14 10.50 1.14
N ALA A 159 -11.30 11.15 1.16
CA ALA A 159 -11.50 12.47 0.54
C ALA A 159 -10.64 13.57 1.19
N LEU A 160 -10.25 13.40 2.47
CA LEU A 160 -9.39 14.33 3.20
C LEU A 160 -7.89 14.12 2.90
N ASP A 161 -7.49 12.99 2.30
CA ASP A 161 -6.13 12.75 1.83
C ASP A 161 -5.97 13.27 0.41
N THR A 162 -5.67 14.55 0.27
CA THR A 162 -5.53 15.22 -1.04
C THR A 162 -4.54 14.52 -1.96
N LYS A 163 -3.40 14.07 -1.42
CA LYS A 163 -2.36 13.39 -2.21
C LYS A 163 -2.87 12.09 -2.80
N PHE A 164 -3.44 11.22 -1.99
CA PHE A 164 -3.87 9.91 -2.46
C PHE A 164 -5.23 9.95 -3.18
N SER A 165 -6.04 10.98 -2.96
CA SER A 165 -7.21 11.28 -3.81
C SER A 165 -6.78 11.59 -5.26
N LEU A 166 -5.71 12.35 -5.46
CA LEU A 166 -5.13 12.60 -6.78
C LEU A 166 -4.51 11.33 -7.39
N GLU A 167 -3.81 10.53 -6.58
CA GLU A 167 -3.26 9.24 -7.03
C GLU A 167 -4.38 8.27 -7.44
N ALA A 168 -5.46 8.15 -6.67
CA ALA A 168 -6.59 7.27 -7.02
C ALA A 168 -7.22 7.65 -8.35
N LYS A 169 -7.46 8.94 -8.59
CA LYS A 169 -7.97 9.46 -9.87
C LYS A 169 -7.00 9.16 -11.01
N ALA A 170 -5.70 9.36 -10.79
CA ALA A 170 -4.68 9.13 -11.81
C ALA A 170 -4.49 7.65 -12.12
N ILE A 171 -4.55 6.76 -11.12
CA ILE A 171 -4.54 5.30 -11.32
C ILE A 171 -5.75 4.90 -12.17
N ALA A 172 -6.97 5.31 -11.78
CA ALA A 172 -8.19 4.98 -12.50
C ALA A 172 -8.16 5.47 -13.95
N ALA A 173 -7.64 6.67 -14.20
CA ALA A 173 -7.51 7.22 -15.55
C ALA A 173 -6.47 6.51 -16.43
N SER A 174 -5.48 5.83 -15.81
CA SER A 174 -4.39 5.16 -16.53
C SER A 174 -4.68 3.68 -16.83
N VAL A 175 -5.63 3.05 -16.11
CA VAL A 175 -6.00 1.65 -16.28
C VAL A 175 -7.17 1.52 -17.25
N PRO A 176 -7.14 0.61 -18.25
CA PRO A 176 -8.21 0.46 -19.26
C PRO A 176 -9.61 0.23 -18.65
N HIS A 177 -9.70 -0.51 -17.56
CA HIS A 177 -10.93 -0.76 -16.81
C HIS A 177 -10.82 -0.19 -15.39
N GLY A 178 -10.33 1.05 -15.29
CA GLY A 178 -10.11 1.74 -14.03
C GLY A 178 -11.35 2.50 -13.56
N SER A 179 -11.60 2.44 -12.27
CA SER A 179 -12.58 3.26 -11.55
C SER A 179 -11.97 3.78 -10.27
N TYR A 180 -12.52 4.85 -9.72
CA TYR A 180 -12.12 5.33 -8.39
C TYR A 180 -13.35 5.71 -7.59
N ASP A 181 -13.18 5.70 -6.27
CA ASP A 181 -14.15 6.29 -5.34
C ASP A 181 -13.39 6.99 -4.20
N LEU A 182 -13.98 8.06 -3.66
CA LEU A 182 -13.43 8.80 -2.54
C LEU A 182 -14.33 8.61 -1.32
N ILE A 183 -13.73 8.18 -0.22
CA ILE A 183 -14.45 7.91 1.03
C ILE A 183 -14.57 9.23 1.80
N ASP A 184 -15.78 9.72 1.93
CA ASP A 184 -16.06 10.99 2.61
C ASP A 184 -15.66 10.93 4.08
N HIS A 185 -15.17 12.07 4.59
CA HIS A 185 -14.73 12.22 5.99
C HIS A 185 -13.60 11.28 6.42
N ALA A 186 -12.84 10.73 5.50
CA ALA A 186 -11.70 9.86 5.76
C ALA A 186 -10.40 10.43 5.19
N GLY A 187 -9.29 10.18 5.90
CA GLY A 187 -7.94 10.42 5.44
C GLY A 187 -7.30 9.17 4.85
N HIS A 188 -6.01 8.97 5.13
CA HIS A 188 -5.23 7.88 4.50
C HIS A 188 -5.72 6.49 4.89
N ALA A 189 -6.14 6.29 6.12
CA ALA A 189 -6.61 5.01 6.64
C ALA A 189 -8.13 4.86 6.53
N ALA A 190 -8.71 5.14 5.36
CA ALA A 190 -10.15 5.22 5.17
C ALA A 190 -10.92 3.95 5.60
N HIS A 191 -10.30 2.78 5.54
CA HIS A 191 -10.87 1.51 6.01
C HIS A 191 -11.02 1.44 7.53
N LEU A 192 -10.24 2.21 8.29
CA LEU A 192 -10.35 2.35 9.74
C LEU A 192 -11.24 3.54 10.11
N GLU A 193 -11.10 4.65 9.40
CA GLU A 193 -11.82 5.90 9.68
C GLU A 193 -13.29 5.83 9.26
N GLN A 194 -13.62 5.15 8.15
CA GLN A 194 -14.96 4.98 7.59
C GLN A 194 -15.18 3.55 7.04
N PRO A 195 -15.20 2.52 7.92
CA PRO A 195 -15.21 1.12 7.49
C PRO A 195 -16.45 0.75 6.67
N GLU A 196 -17.62 1.24 7.05
CA GLU A 196 -18.89 0.94 6.36
C GLU A 196 -18.91 1.50 4.93
N GLN A 197 -18.47 2.77 4.76
CA GLN A 197 -18.41 3.39 3.44
C GLN A 197 -17.37 2.71 2.56
N THR A 198 -16.21 2.38 3.13
CA THR A 198 -15.15 1.66 2.41
C THR A 198 -15.63 0.28 1.95
N ALA A 199 -16.29 -0.46 2.85
CA ALA A 199 -16.87 -1.77 2.51
C ALA A 199 -17.95 -1.66 1.43
N ALA A 200 -18.83 -0.64 1.52
CA ALA A 200 -19.87 -0.41 0.52
C ALA A 200 -19.29 -0.14 -0.88
N ALA A 201 -18.23 0.68 -0.99
CA ALA A 201 -17.54 0.96 -2.24
C ALA A 201 -16.94 -0.33 -2.85
N VAL A 202 -16.26 -1.15 -2.02
CA VAL A 202 -15.72 -2.44 -2.42
C VAL A 202 -16.81 -3.40 -2.90
N LEU A 203 -17.88 -3.56 -2.13
CA LEU A 203 -18.99 -4.48 -2.47
C LEU A 203 -19.72 -4.05 -3.75
N LYS A 204 -19.85 -2.75 -3.99
CA LYS A 204 -20.41 -2.21 -5.25
C LYS A 204 -19.55 -2.59 -6.45
N PHE A 205 -18.23 -2.54 -6.31
CA PHE A 205 -17.30 -2.91 -7.37
C PHE A 205 -17.24 -4.42 -7.64
N LEU A 206 -17.48 -5.26 -6.64
CA LEU A 206 -17.44 -6.72 -6.75
C LEU A 206 -18.69 -7.34 -7.40
N ARG A 207 -19.77 -6.60 -7.50
CA ARG A 207 -21.03 -7.02 -8.18
C ARG A 207 -20.89 -6.93 -9.69
#